data_2e3aeae6cf5e519120e99e82113d7fd7
#
_entry.id   2e3aeae6cf5e519120e99e82113d7fd7
#
_cell.length_a   1.000
_cell.length_b   1.000
_cell.length_c   1.000
_cell.angle_alpha   90.00
_cell.angle_beta   90.00
_cell.angle_gamma   90.00
#
_symmetry.space_group_name_H-M   'P 1'
#
loop_
_entity.id
_entity.type
_entity.pdbx_description
1 polymer ?
#
loop_
_entity_poly.entity_id
_entity_poly.type
_entity_poly.pdbx_seq_one_letter_code
_entity_poly.pdbx_strand_id
1 'polypeptide(L)'
;MKNKTFHKRKILVVFAGAFAMIFVLIGRLTYLMVFDAEYYQKKAEDLHERERDIKAARGEILDRNGKVLATNRTVCTISVIHSQIREAETVIDNLSELLEMNSSEVRKRVEKISSIERIKSNVDKKTGDKIRNLGMAGVKVDEDFKRFYPYDALASKVLGFTGADNQGIIGLEVKYDKYLKGVDGKILTTTDARGIELDGVAEDRKEPVAGNTLKISLDYNMQKYAMQMAEKVRQEKQAEKTAILLMNPQNGEIYAMVNVPEFNLNRPFELNTEEESDENMTDEQKQDALNQMWRNGCINDTYEPGSTFKIITASAGLEEGVVRLTDQFQCPGYKMVEDRRIRCHKVGGHGTENFVQGIQNSCNPVFIELGLRIGVDRFCDYFHKFGLMNLTGVDIPGEAGTIMHKKENIGQVELATISFGQSFQITPIQLAATVSALINGGKRVTPHFGTEILNEDGKVTKEFHYTEKKHIVLEKTSETMRILLESVVSEGSGKNAYVEGYRIGGKTATSQTLPRSANKYISSFVGFAPADDPEILGMCVIYDPQGIYYGGTIAAPVIGNIFENILPYLGIEKQLEMQYTR
;
A
#
# COMPACT_ATOMS: atom_id res chain seq x y z
N MET A 1 85.86 47.71 36.52
CA MET A 1 84.47 48.16 36.52
C MET A 1 83.65 47.84 35.19
N LYS A 2 84.27 47.24 34.20
CA LYS A 2 83.52 46.94 32.89
C LYS A 2 82.60 45.69 32.91
N ASN A 3 82.80 44.73 33.79
CA ASN A 3 82.00 43.53 33.85
C ASN A 3 80.61 43.67 34.46
N LYS A 4 80.36 44.54 35.40
CA LYS A 4 79.02 44.75 36.01
C LYS A 4 77.98 45.39 35.08
N THR A 5 78.43 46.21 34.16
CA THR A 5 77.55 46.86 33.16
C THR A 5 77.11 45.90 32.03
N PHE A 6 77.93 44.93 31.70
CA PHE A 6 77.63 43.93 30.66
C PHE A 6 76.60 42.93 31.19
N HIS A 7 76.62 42.52 32.42
CA HIS A 7 75.63 41.69 33.06
C HIS A 7 74.28 42.40 33.21
N LYS A 8 74.27 43.67 33.57
CA LYS A 8 73.05 44.47 33.64
C LYS A 8 72.35 44.58 32.28
N ARG A 9 73.07 44.78 31.18
CA ARG A 9 72.52 44.83 29.83
C ARG A 9 71.95 43.49 29.40
N LYS A 10 72.60 42.35 29.71
CA LYS A 10 72.08 41.01 29.41
C LYS A 10 70.82 40.73 30.21
N ILE A 11 70.75 41.08 31.47
CA ILE A 11 69.53 40.94 32.30
C ILE A 11 68.40 41.81 31.75
N LEU A 12 68.72 43.05 31.33
CA LEU A 12 67.71 43.95 30.76
C LEU A 12 67.14 43.43 29.44
N VAL A 13 67.96 42.77 28.58
CA VAL A 13 67.53 42.13 27.33
C VAL A 13 66.64 40.90 27.58
N VAL A 14 67.01 40.09 28.60
CA VAL A 14 66.19 38.94 29.04
C VAL A 14 64.87 39.42 29.61
N PHE A 15 64.84 40.46 30.43
CA PHE A 15 63.61 41.06 30.94
C PHE A 15 62.76 41.66 29.85
N ALA A 16 63.34 42.39 28.89
CA ALA A 16 62.61 42.91 27.74
C ALA A 16 62.02 41.80 26.87
N GLY A 17 62.73 40.68 26.63
CA GLY A 17 62.27 39.53 25.97
C GLY A 17 61.10 38.84 26.68
N ALA A 18 61.22 38.70 28.01
CA ALA A 18 60.15 38.14 28.83
C ALA A 18 58.90 39.05 28.84
N PHE A 19 59.06 40.35 28.92
CA PHE A 19 57.96 41.33 28.84
C PHE A 19 57.29 41.30 27.44
N ALA A 20 58.09 41.24 26.39
CA ALA A 20 57.53 41.09 24.98
C ALA A 20 56.73 39.81 24.82
N MET A 21 57.20 38.68 25.38
CA MET A 21 56.48 37.40 25.34
C MET A 21 55.16 37.49 26.11
N ILE A 22 55.14 38.12 27.30
CA ILE A 22 53.91 38.34 28.08
C ILE A 22 52.92 39.23 27.30
N PHE A 23 53.40 40.30 26.65
CA PHE A 23 52.56 41.17 25.85
C PHE A 23 51.94 40.42 24.66
N VAL A 24 52.66 39.53 23.96
CA VAL A 24 52.18 38.69 22.90
C VAL A 24 51.13 37.70 23.41
N LEU A 25 51.38 37.09 24.59
CA LEU A 25 50.41 36.18 25.22
C LEU A 25 49.13 36.91 25.63
N ILE A 26 49.22 38.10 26.23
CA ILE A 26 48.06 38.93 26.61
C ILE A 26 47.29 39.34 25.33
N GLY A 27 47.98 39.79 24.29
CA GLY A 27 47.37 40.14 23.01
C GLY A 27 46.64 38.93 22.38
N ARG A 28 47.24 37.74 22.41
CA ARG A 28 46.62 36.51 21.94
C ARG A 28 45.39 36.10 22.78
N LEU A 29 45.53 36.21 24.11
CA LEU A 29 44.41 35.92 25.02
C LEU A 29 43.25 36.90 24.81
N THR A 30 43.53 38.19 24.67
CA THR A 30 42.53 39.22 24.37
C THR A 30 41.86 38.96 23.03
N TYR A 31 42.60 38.56 22.00
CA TYR A 31 42.06 38.19 20.70
C TYR A 31 41.08 36.99 20.82
N LEU A 32 41.48 35.92 21.52
CA LEU A 32 40.63 34.75 21.76
C LEU A 32 39.39 35.08 22.60
N MET A 33 39.51 35.95 23.60
CA MET A 33 38.40 36.29 24.51
C MET A 33 37.44 37.33 23.98
N VAL A 34 37.85 38.16 23.00
CA VAL A 34 37.01 39.25 22.47
C VAL A 34 36.57 38.99 21.04
N PHE A 35 37.47 38.56 20.18
CA PHE A 35 37.17 38.39 18.75
C PHE A 35 36.70 36.96 18.39
N ASP A 36 37.28 35.95 19.03
CA ASP A 36 36.90 34.55 18.79
C ASP A 36 35.99 34.00 19.92
N ALA A 37 35.56 34.84 20.87
CA ALA A 37 34.76 34.41 22.02
C ALA A 37 33.48 33.69 21.60
N GLU A 38 32.72 34.24 20.66
CA GLU A 38 31.47 33.67 20.14
C GLU A 38 31.71 32.31 19.47
N TYR A 39 32.80 32.17 18.70
CA TYR A 39 33.19 30.91 18.09
C TYR A 39 33.52 29.82 19.10
N TYR A 40 34.34 30.17 20.12
CA TYR A 40 34.72 29.19 21.14
C TYR A 40 33.60 28.91 22.14
N GLN A 41 32.74 29.89 22.41
CA GLN A 41 31.54 29.69 23.22
C GLN A 41 30.57 28.71 22.52
N LYS A 42 30.27 28.93 21.24
CA LYS A 42 29.45 28.03 20.45
C LYS A 42 30.06 26.61 20.36
N LYS A 43 31.37 26.53 20.19
CA LYS A 43 32.08 25.25 20.16
C LYS A 43 32.13 24.55 21.54
N ALA A 44 32.11 25.30 22.65
CA ALA A 44 31.97 24.76 23.99
C ALA A 44 30.54 24.32 24.27
N GLU A 45 29.53 25.08 23.83
CA GLU A 45 28.11 24.70 23.87
C GLU A 45 27.87 23.41 23.10
N ASP A 46 28.35 23.30 21.87
CA ASP A 46 28.27 22.08 21.04
C ASP A 46 28.95 20.85 21.69
N LEU A 47 29.97 21.05 22.53
CA LEU A 47 30.69 19.99 23.26
C LEU A 47 30.02 19.60 24.58
N HIS A 48 29.28 20.52 25.19
CA HIS A 48 28.63 20.34 26.49
C HIS A 48 27.15 20.08 26.40
N GLU A 49 26.53 20.30 25.23
CA GLU A 49 25.15 19.99 25.00
C GLU A 49 25.02 18.60 24.35
N ARG A 50 24.22 17.75 24.96
CA ARG A 50 23.82 16.46 24.38
C ARG A 50 22.37 16.55 23.92
N GLU A 51 22.16 16.32 22.64
CA GLU A 51 20.86 16.27 22.05
C GLU A 51 20.35 14.82 22.03
N ARG A 52 19.14 14.60 22.53
CA ARG A 52 18.42 13.33 22.43
C ARG A 52 17.07 13.60 21.77
N ASP A 53 16.75 12.83 20.72
CA ASP A 53 15.46 12.93 20.07
C ASP A 53 14.38 12.19 20.89
N ILE A 54 13.21 12.84 21.04
CA ILE A 54 12.00 12.24 21.56
C ILE A 54 11.10 11.96 20.34
N LYS A 55 10.88 10.69 20.03
CA LYS A 55 10.03 10.34 18.89
C LYS A 55 8.60 10.83 19.09
N ALA A 56 8.03 11.45 18.06
CA ALA A 56 6.63 11.80 18.02
C ALA A 56 5.76 10.55 17.90
N ALA A 57 4.60 10.56 18.56
CA ALA A 57 3.58 9.56 18.31
C ALA A 57 3.07 9.71 16.87
N ARG A 58 3.05 8.60 16.12
CA ARG A 58 2.53 8.59 14.74
C ARG A 58 1.01 8.69 14.76
N GLY A 59 0.42 9.47 13.85
CA GLY A 59 -1.01 9.60 13.71
C GLY A 59 -1.70 8.25 13.45
N GLU A 60 -2.92 8.09 13.90
CA GLU A 60 -3.71 6.88 13.69
C GLU A 60 -4.20 6.77 12.25
N ILE A 61 -4.54 5.53 11.83
CA ILE A 61 -5.31 5.29 10.60
C ILE A 61 -6.66 4.74 11.01
N LEU A 62 -7.72 5.45 10.62
CA LEU A 62 -9.11 5.09 10.91
C LEU A 62 -9.81 4.61 9.63
N ASP A 63 -10.68 3.62 9.76
CA ASP A 63 -11.60 3.26 8.69
C ASP A 63 -12.66 4.34 8.47
N ARG A 64 -13.56 4.16 7.49
CA ARG A 64 -14.63 5.10 7.18
C ARG A 64 -15.59 5.36 8.35
N ASN A 65 -15.72 4.42 9.28
CA ASN A 65 -16.60 4.45 10.44
C ASN A 65 -15.89 4.92 11.72
N GLY A 66 -14.61 5.30 11.64
CA GLY A 66 -13.80 5.74 12.78
C GLY A 66 -13.14 4.58 13.55
N LYS A 67 -13.13 3.36 13.01
CA LYS A 67 -12.49 2.23 13.66
C LYS A 67 -10.97 2.29 13.44
N VAL A 68 -10.20 2.12 14.51
CA VAL A 68 -8.73 2.21 14.49
C VAL A 68 -8.15 0.99 13.78
N LEU A 69 -7.45 1.22 12.67
CA LEU A 69 -6.74 0.19 11.89
C LEU A 69 -5.24 0.17 12.17
N ALA A 70 -4.66 1.31 12.53
CA ALA A 70 -3.27 1.44 12.93
C ALA A 70 -3.14 2.49 14.03
N THR A 71 -2.39 2.17 15.09
CA THR A 71 -2.15 3.04 16.25
C THR A 71 -0.72 2.85 16.76
N ASN A 72 -0.43 3.31 17.96
CA ASN A 72 0.88 3.15 18.58
C ASN A 72 0.75 2.41 19.91
N ARG A 73 1.77 1.62 20.24
CA ARG A 73 2.00 1.11 21.61
C ARG A 73 3.19 1.84 22.21
N THR A 74 3.04 2.27 23.45
CA THR A 74 4.17 2.78 24.22
C THR A 74 5.13 1.65 24.52
N VAL A 75 6.37 1.83 24.16
CA VAL A 75 7.51 0.93 24.41
C VAL A 75 8.64 1.73 25.03
N CYS A 76 9.72 1.05 25.44
CA CYS A 76 10.91 1.69 25.97
C CYS A 76 12.12 1.31 25.13
N THR A 77 13.03 2.26 24.98
CA THR A 77 14.38 2.04 24.47
C THR A 77 15.35 2.09 25.65
N ILE A 78 16.10 1.00 25.84
CA ILE A 78 17.10 0.90 26.90
C ILE A 78 18.46 1.22 26.31
N SER A 79 19.13 2.20 26.90
CA SER A 79 20.47 2.65 26.50
C SER A 79 21.39 2.77 27.72
N VAL A 80 22.68 2.72 27.50
CA VAL A 80 23.68 2.91 28.55
C VAL A 80 24.66 3.99 28.17
N ILE A 81 25.12 4.73 29.18
CA ILE A 81 26.16 5.75 29.08
C ILE A 81 27.39 5.20 29.83
N HIS A 82 28.37 4.71 29.08
CA HIS A 82 29.53 4.02 29.62
C HIS A 82 30.24 4.82 30.74
N SER A 83 30.41 6.11 30.57
CA SER A 83 31.11 6.98 31.56
C SER A 83 30.34 7.13 32.88
N GLN A 84 29.06 6.81 32.95
CA GLN A 84 28.21 6.91 34.13
C GLN A 84 28.01 5.58 34.85
N ILE A 85 28.41 4.45 34.24
CA ILE A 85 28.26 3.13 34.85
C ILE A 85 29.24 2.98 36.02
N ARG A 86 28.72 2.70 37.22
CA ARG A 86 29.54 2.47 38.42
C ARG A 86 29.79 0.98 38.67
N GLU A 87 28.81 0.12 38.43
CA GLU A 87 28.84 -1.31 38.70
C GLU A 87 28.47 -2.09 37.43
N ALA A 88 29.44 -2.26 36.53
CA ALA A 88 29.19 -2.85 35.22
C ALA A 88 28.60 -4.27 35.28
N GLU A 89 29.08 -5.12 36.18
CA GLU A 89 28.58 -6.51 36.34
C GLU A 89 27.10 -6.52 36.75
N THR A 90 26.73 -5.70 37.75
CA THR A 90 25.34 -5.56 38.21
C THR A 90 24.42 -5.09 37.09
N VAL A 91 24.88 -4.15 36.23
CA VAL A 91 24.13 -3.66 35.07
C VAL A 91 23.99 -4.77 34.03
N ILE A 92 25.06 -5.51 33.73
CA ILE A 92 25.05 -6.61 32.74
C ILE A 92 24.08 -7.72 33.18
N ASP A 93 24.17 -8.17 34.44
CA ASP A 93 23.32 -9.26 34.94
C ASP A 93 21.84 -8.86 34.92
N ASN A 94 21.48 -7.70 35.47
CA ASN A 94 20.08 -7.24 35.49
C ASN A 94 19.52 -7.03 34.07
N LEU A 95 20.29 -6.39 33.18
CA LEU A 95 19.81 -6.16 31.81
C LEU A 95 19.71 -7.47 31.01
N SER A 96 20.63 -8.41 31.22
CA SER A 96 20.57 -9.73 30.55
C SER A 96 19.34 -10.52 30.98
N GLU A 97 19.02 -10.54 32.27
CA GLU A 97 17.85 -11.22 32.81
C GLU A 97 16.54 -10.56 32.37
N LEU A 98 16.38 -9.25 32.60
CA LEU A 98 15.13 -8.53 32.32
C LEU A 98 14.83 -8.35 30.83
N LEU A 99 15.86 -8.30 30.00
CA LEU A 99 15.71 -8.16 28.55
C LEU A 99 15.77 -9.49 27.79
N GLU A 100 16.00 -10.61 28.51
CA GLU A 100 16.16 -11.94 27.91
C GLU A 100 17.22 -11.95 26.81
N MET A 101 18.38 -11.33 27.09
CA MET A 101 19.51 -11.22 26.16
C MET A 101 20.72 -12.01 26.66
N ASN A 102 21.55 -12.46 25.71
CA ASN A 102 22.79 -13.12 26.04
C ASN A 102 23.74 -12.15 26.78
N SER A 103 24.22 -12.58 27.96
CA SER A 103 25.10 -11.76 28.81
C SER A 103 26.37 -11.27 28.08
N SER A 104 26.92 -12.07 27.16
CA SER A 104 28.08 -11.67 26.36
C SER A 104 27.77 -10.51 25.38
N GLU A 105 26.55 -10.49 24.85
CA GLU A 105 26.09 -9.41 23.96
C GLU A 105 25.84 -8.12 24.74
N VAL A 106 25.16 -8.22 25.88
CA VAL A 106 24.93 -7.09 26.78
C VAL A 106 26.26 -6.52 27.26
N ARG A 107 27.20 -7.39 27.68
CA ARG A 107 28.56 -6.98 28.09
C ARG A 107 29.27 -6.17 26.99
N LYS A 108 29.29 -6.69 25.76
CA LYS A 108 29.93 -6.01 24.63
C LYS A 108 29.39 -4.59 24.42
N ARG A 109 28.10 -4.36 24.67
CA ARG A 109 27.46 -3.05 24.53
C ARG A 109 27.71 -2.17 25.75
N VAL A 110 27.62 -2.71 26.95
CA VAL A 110 27.86 -1.98 28.22
C VAL A 110 29.31 -1.52 28.33
N GLU A 111 30.27 -2.35 27.94
CA GLU A 111 31.70 -2.04 28.00
C GLU A 111 32.19 -1.17 26.82
N LYS A 112 31.36 -0.96 25.79
CA LYS A 112 31.72 -0.12 24.66
C LYS A 112 31.86 1.34 25.08
N ILE A 113 33.05 1.91 24.91
CA ILE A 113 33.32 3.33 25.18
C ILE A 113 32.59 4.18 24.13
N SER A 114 31.40 4.62 24.48
CA SER A 114 30.57 5.49 23.67
C SER A 114 29.82 6.48 24.55
N SER A 115 29.40 7.59 23.96
CA SER A 115 28.58 8.58 24.66
C SER A 115 27.22 8.05 25.10
N ILE A 116 26.60 7.22 24.25
CA ILE A 116 25.39 6.43 24.54
C ILE A 116 25.39 5.20 23.65
N GLU A 117 25.07 4.04 24.20
CA GLU A 117 24.94 2.80 23.45
C GLU A 117 23.57 2.20 23.68
N ARG A 118 22.85 1.90 22.60
CA ARG A 118 21.53 1.30 22.67
C ARG A 118 21.66 -0.21 22.96
N ILE A 119 21.05 -0.67 24.05
CA ILE A 119 21.02 -2.09 24.42
C ILE A 119 19.89 -2.79 23.69
N LYS A 120 18.63 -2.31 23.85
CA LYS A 120 17.44 -2.90 23.23
C LYS A 120 16.37 -1.84 23.01
N SER A 121 15.75 -1.86 21.83
CA SER A 121 14.57 -1.04 21.52
C SER A 121 13.31 -1.92 21.60
N ASN A 122 12.14 -1.28 21.57
CA ASN A 122 10.83 -1.95 21.60
C ASN A 122 10.62 -2.85 22.83
N VAL A 123 11.21 -2.49 23.96
CA VAL A 123 10.99 -3.16 25.24
C VAL A 123 9.61 -2.77 25.76
N ASP A 124 8.83 -3.72 26.25
CA ASP A 124 7.51 -3.41 26.80
C ASP A 124 7.62 -2.45 28.00
N LYS A 125 6.57 -1.62 28.17
CA LYS A 125 6.58 -0.58 29.21
C LYS A 125 6.79 -1.14 30.62
N LYS A 126 6.24 -2.33 30.93
CA LYS A 126 6.36 -2.94 32.27
C LYS A 126 7.81 -3.32 32.56
N THR A 127 8.51 -3.88 31.59
CA THR A 127 9.95 -4.22 31.71
C THR A 127 10.78 -2.94 31.76
N GLY A 128 10.48 -1.93 30.94
CA GLY A 128 11.13 -0.63 31.00
C GLY A 128 10.99 0.04 32.38
N ASP A 129 9.77 0.03 32.95
CA ASP A 129 9.53 0.59 34.28
C ASP A 129 10.25 -0.20 35.38
N LYS A 130 10.36 -1.53 35.28
CA LYS A 130 11.18 -2.32 36.21
C LYS A 130 12.65 -1.90 36.15
N ILE A 131 13.22 -1.77 34.96
CA ILE A 131 14.62 -1.33 34.78
C ILE A 131 14.82 0.09 35.32
N ARG A 132 13.88 1.00 35.07
CA ARG A 132 13.93 2.39 35.60
C ARG A 132 13.92 2.41 37.13
N ASN A 133 13.07 1.58 37.74
CA ASN A 133 12.94 1.50 39.21
C ASN A 133 14.19 0.92 39.92
N LEU A 134 15.04 0.17 39.19
CA LEU A 134 16.32 -0.29 39.74
C LEU A 134 17.34 0.86 39.96
N GLY A 135 17.13 2.02 39.36
CA GLY A 135 17.97 3.20 39.55
C GLY A 135 19.44 3.00 39.21
N MET A 136 19.78 2.13 38.28
CA MET A 136 21.16 1.79 37.91
C MET A 136 21.85 2.98 37.24
N ALA A 137 22.97 3.40 37.83
CA ALA A 137 23.75 4.52 37.28
C ALA A 137 24.23 4.22 35.86
N GLY A 138 24.01 5.16 34.94
CA GLY A 138 24.40 5.02 33.53
C GLY A 138 23.40 4.24 32.66
N VAL A 139 22.30 3.73 33.22
CA VAL A 139 21.22 3.10 32.46
C VAL A 139 20.11 4.13 32.20
N LYS A 140 19.75 4.33 30.94
CA LYS A 140 18.67 5.23 30.53
C LYS A 140 17.52 4.41 29.97
N VAL A 141 16.30 4.81 30.34
CA VAL A 141 15.06 4.18 29.88
C VAL A 141 14.20 5.28 29.28
N ASP A 142 14.27 5.42 27.96
CA ASP A 142 13.52 6.42 27.22
C ASP A 142 12.19 5.81 26.73
N GLU A 143 11.09 6.54 26.89
CA GLU A 143 9.81 6.14 26.31
C GLU A 143 9.87 6.33 24.79
N ASP A 144 9.31 5.39 24.06
CA ASP A 144 9.29 5.34 22.61
C ASP A 144 7.92 4.82 22.15
N PHE A 145 7.64 4.93 20.85
CA PHE A 145 6.41 4.44 20.25
C PHE A 145 6.72 3.38 19.19
N LYS A 146 6.04 2.24 19.30
CA LYS A 146 6.03 1.21 18.26
C LYS A 146 4.70 1.22 17.55
N ARG A 147 4.71 1.28 16.21
CA ARG A 147 3.51 1.15 15.40
C ARG A 147 2.82 -0.19 15.68
N PHE A 148 1.51 -0.17 15.83
CA PHE A 148 0.71 -1.33 16.19
C PHE A 148 -0.56 -1.41 15.32
N TYR A 149 -0.82 -2.59 14.80
CA TYR A 149 -1.96 -2.90 13.94
C TYR A 149 -2.87 -3.89 14.68
N PRO A 150 -4.02 -3.42 15.22
CA PRO A 150 -4.88 -4.23 16.09
C PRO A 150 -5.44 -5.50 15.44
N TYR A 151 -5.44 -5.56 14.11
CA TYR A 151 -6.02 -6.66 13.34
C TYR A 151 -4.99 -7.47 12.54
N ASP A 152 -3.74 -7.42 12.97
CA ASP A 152 -2.60 -8.18 12.46
C ASP A 152 -2.48 -8.15 10.93
N ALA A 153 -3.13 -9.08 10.21
CA ALA A 153 -3.00 -9.23 8.77
C ALA A 153 -4.07 -8.49 7.94
N LEU A 154 -5.07 -7.87 8.59
CA LEU A 154 -6.17 -7.23 7.87
C LEU A 154 -5.67 -6.07 7.00
N ALA A 155 -5.92 -6.14 5.70
CA ALA A 155 -5.51 -5.12 4.71
C ALA A 155 -4.01 -4.82 4.73
N SER A 156 -3.17 -5.84 4.98
CA SER A 156 -1.72 -5.65 5.18
C SER A 156 -1.06 -4.98 3.98
N LYS A 157 -1.45 -5.34 2.77
CA LYS A 157 -0.90 -4.79 1.52
C LYS A 157 -1.50 -3.44 1.11
N VAL A 158 -2.50 -2.95 1.87
CA VAL A 158 -3.10 -1.62 1.73
C VAL A 158 -2.49 -0.68 2.76
N LEU A 159 -2.61 -1.02 4.06
CA LEU A 159 -2.10 -0.20 5.15
C LEU A 159 -0.59 -0.03 5.03
N GLY A 160 0.12 -1.14 4.81
CA GLY A 160 1.57 -1.14 4.86
C GLY A 160 2.10 -1.06 6.29
N PHE A 161 3.39 -0.87 6.43
CA PHE A 161 4.06 -0.84 7.73
C PHE A 161 5.14 0.24 7.80
N THR A 162 5.64 0.48 9.02
CA THR A 162 6.70 1.46 9.30
C THR A 162 8.02 0.79 9.57
N GLY A 163 9.11 1.50 9.27
CA GLY A 163 10.47 1.14 9.66
C GLY A 163 10.81 1.49 11.12
N ALA A 164 12.05 1.22 11.50
CA ALA A 164 12.56 1.45 12.85
C ALA A 164 12.53 2.93 13.28
N ASP A 165 12.67 3.85 12.32
CA ASP A 165 12.68 5.30 12.56
C ASP A 165 11.29 5.93 12.36
N ASN A 166 10.23 5.14 12.53
CA ASN A 166 8.83 5.57 12.42
C ASN A 166 8.42 6.13 11.03
N GLN A 167 9.24 5.90 9.99
CA GLN A 167 8.89 6.23 8.60
C GLN A 167 8.04 5.14 7.97
N GLY A 168 7.10 5.50 7.11
CA GLY A 168 6.34 4.54 6.30
C GLY A 168 7.23 3.87 5.25
N ILE A 169 7.08 2.56 5.07
CA ILE A 169 7.87 1.76 4.11
C ILE A 169 7.05 1.42 2.88
N ILE A 170 5.85 0.91 3.03
CA ILE A 170 4.91 0.57 1.94
C ILE A 170 3.49 1.04 2.26
N GLY A 171 2.59 0.92 1.29
CA GLY A 171 1.15 1.14 1.47
C GLY A 171 0.78 2.59 1.80
N LEU A 172 -0.31 2.76 2.54
CA LEU A 172 -0.79 4.07 2.99
C LEU A 172 0.15 4.71 4.00
N GLU A 173 0.88 3.89 4.79
CA GLU A 173 1.88 4.39 5.74
C GLU A 173 2.95 5.25 5.04
N VAL A 174 3.47 4.83 3.89
CA VAL A 174 4.45 5.64 3.14
C VAL A 174 3.79 6.76 2.35
N LYS A 175 2.62 6.52 1.77
CA LYS A 175 1.91 7.53 0.97
C LYS A 175 1.54 8.77 1.76
N TYR A 176 1.08 8.56 2.99
CA TYR A 176 0.61 9.61 3.89
C TYR A 176 1.61 9.94 5.01
N ASP A 177 2.87 9.48 4.88
CA ASP A 177 3.93 9.66 5.89
C ASP A 177 4.07 11.11 6.38
N LYS A 178 4.02 12.07 5.47
CA LYS A 178 4.11 13.51 5.79
C LYS A 178 3.02 14.04 6.73
N TYR A 179 1.89 13.34 6.84
CA TYR A 179 0.81 13.70 7.77
C TYR A 179 0.88 12.86 9.05
N LEU A 180 1.27 11.58 8.88
CA LEU A 180 1.26 10.60 9.96
C LEU A 180 2.46 10.69 10.89
N LYS A 181 3.66 11.04 10.39
CA LYS A 181 4.92 10.93 11.13
C LYS A 181 5.01 11.86 12.35
N GLY A 182 4.40 13.04 12.31
CA GLY A 182 4.59 14.08 13.34
C GLY A 182 5.93 14.78 13.25
N VAL A 183 6.29 15.49 14.32
CA VAL A 183 7.57 16.20 14.45
C VAL A 183 8.22 15.78 15.76
N ASP A 184 9.39 15.16 15.67
CA ASP A 184 10.13 14.71 16.84
C ASP A 184 10.52 15.89 17.74
N GLY A 185 10.45 15.65 19.04
CA GLY A 185 10.94 16.56 20.08
C GLY A 185 12.41 16.34 20.33
N LYS A 186 13.01 17.20 21.17
CA LYS A 186 14.42 17.16 21.53
C LYS A 186 14.61 17.45 23.02
N ILE A 187 15.54 16.74 23.64
CA ILE A 187 16.02 17.02 24.97
C ILE A 187 17.48 17.48 24.84
N LEU A 188 17.76 18.69 25.29
CA LEU A 188 19.10 19.21 25.40
C LEU A 188 19.56 19.07 26.87
N THR A 189 20.54 18.20 27.11
CA THR A 189 21.15 18.05 28.44
C THR A 189 22.55 18.61 28.42
N THR A 190 22.90 19.38 29.47
CA THR A 190 24.26 19.90 29.63
C THR A 190 25.16 18.85 30.28
N THR A 191 26.28 18.55 29.65
CA THR A 191 27.26 17.58 30.12
C THR A 191 28.59 18.27 30.52
N ASP A 192 29.35 17.65 31.42
CA ASP A 192 30.72 18.05 31.69
C ASP A 192 31.67 17.66 30.52
N ALA A 193 32.93 18.07 30.61
CA ALA A 193 33.94 17.74 29.57
C ALA A 193 34.21 16.22 29.40
N ARG A 194 33.67 15.37 30.28
CA ARG A 194 33.73 13.91 30.22
C ARG A 194 32.43 13.31 29.68
N GLY A 195 31.42 14.13 29.29
CA GLY A 195 30.14 13.70 28.82
C GLY A 195 29.19 13.20 29.91
N ILE A 196 29.43 13.55 31.18
CA ILE A 196 28.55 13.23 32.31
C ILE A 196 27.52 14.35 32.45
N GLU A 197 26.23 14.01 32.53
CA GLU A 197 25.16 14.98 32.77
C GLU A 197 25.37 15.70 34.08
N LEU A 198 25.23 17.04 34.07
CA LEU A 198 25.41 17.88 35.27
C LEU A 198 24.12 17.84 36.10
N ASP A 199 24.21 17.33 37.34
CA ASP A 199 23.09 17.30 38.26
C ASP A 199 22.61 18.73 38.58
N GLY A 200 21.32 18.99 38.43
CA GLY A 200 20.67 20.25 38.79
C GLY A 200 20.70 21.35 37.72
N VAL A 201 21.22 21.09 36.53
CA VAL A 201 21.04 21.98 35.37
C VAL A 201 19.69 21.64 34.69
N ALA A 202 18.90 22.69 34.40
CA ALA A 202 17.62 22.49 33.74
C ALA A 202 17.83 21.89 32.34
N GLU A 203 17.12 20.78 32.07
CA GLU A 203 16.99 20.23 30.70
C GLU A 203 16.15 21.20 29.87
N ASP A 204 16.66 21.62 28.71
CA ASP A 204 15.81 22.29 27.71
C ASP A 204 15.09 21.22 26.88
N ARG A 205 13.76 21.20 26.97
CA ARG A 205 12.92 20.17 26.37
C ARG A 205 11.97 20.79 25.36
N LYS A 206 12.16 20.42 24.11
CA LYS A 206 11.17 20.68 23.05
C LYS A 206 10.26 19.47 22.91
N GLU A 207 8.99 19.63 23.29
CA GLU A 207 8.02 18.55 23.21
C GLU A 207 7.80 18.10 21.76
N PRO A 208 7.62 16.78 21.51
CA PRO A 208 7.25 16.27 20.19
C PRO A 208 5.82 16.68 19.84
N VAL A 209 5.56 16.85 18.54
CA VAL A 209 4.21 17.10 18.02
C VAL A 209 3.73 15.82 17.34
N ALA A 210 2.66 15.23 17.84
CA ALA A 210 2.09 14.01 17.29
C ALA A 210 1.67 14.19 15.83
N GLY A 211 1.70 13.10 15.06
CA GLY A 211 1.19 13.10 13.70
C GLY A 211 -0.31 13.19 13.65
N ASN A 212 -0.83 13.70 12.53
CA ASN A 212 -2.27 13.79 12.30
C ASN A 212 -2.86 12.43 11.94
N THR A 213 -4.10 12.20 12.33
CA THR A 213 -4.85 10.99 12.02
C THR A 213 -5.35 11.01 10.58
N LEU A 214 -5.17 9.89 9.87
CA LEU A 214 -5.70 9.66 8.52
C LEU A 214 -6.99 8.86 8.61
N LYS A 215 -8.08 9.38 8.05
CA LYS A 215 -9.32 8.63 7.83
C LYS A 215 -9.36 8.15 6.39
N ILE A 216 -9.76 6.90 6.18
CA ILE A 216 -9.79 6.27 4.87
C ILE A 216 -11.17 5.71 4.52
N SER A 217 -11.43 5.49 3.24
CA SER A 217 -12.68 4.94 2.72
C SER A 217 -12.87 3.45 3.01
N LEU A 218 -11.80 2.72 3.36
CA LEU A 218 -11.87 1.30 3.68
C LEU A 218 -12.86 1.06 4.83
N ASP A 219 -13.71 0.05 4.68
CA ASP A 219 -14.64 -0.41 5.70
C ASP A 219 -14.13 -1.71 6.32
N TYR A 220 -13.92 -1.70 7.63
CA TYR A 220 -13.41 -2.87 8.35
C TYR A 220 -14.26 -4.12 8.15
N ASN A 221 -15.60 -3.99 8.19
CA ASN A 221 -16.49 -5.14 8.08
C ASN A 221 -16.47 -5.72 6.67
N MET A 222 -16.50 -4.86 5.65
CA MET A 222 -16.41 -5.29 4.25
C MET A 222 -15.04 -5.92 3.96
N GLN A 223 -13.95 -5.30 4.43
CA GLN A 223 -12.59 -5.82 4.26
C GLN A 223 -12.44 -7.20 4.91
N LYS A 224 -12.92 -7.35 6.15
CA LYS A 224 -12.85 -8.61 6.89
C LYS A 224 -13.65 -9.71 6.22
N TYR A 225 -14.88 -9.41 5.79
CA TYR A 225 -15.74 -10.38 5.12
C TYR A 225 -15.18 -10.79 3.76
N ALA A 226 -14.74 -9.82 2.96
CA ALA A 226 -14.08 -10.09 1.67
C ALA A 226 -12.80 -10.93 1.85
N MET A 227 -12.01 -10.67 2.91
CA MET A 227 -10.82 -11.49 3.23
C MET A 227 -11.18 -12.93 3.57
N GLN A 228 -12.25 -13.15 4.36
CA GLN A 228 -12.74 -14.51 4.68
C GLN A 228 -13.19 -15.25 3.41
N MET A 229 -13.89 -14.57 2.51
CA MET A 229 -14.34 -15.15 1.25
C MET A 229 -13.18 -15.44 0.29
N ALA A 230 -12.18 -14.55 0.23
CA ALA A 230 -10.98 -14.75 -0.57
C ALA A 230 -10.16 -15.95 -0.07
N GLU A 231 -9.95 -16.06 1.24
CA GLU A 231 -9.21 -17.16 1.83
C GLU A 231 -9.94 -18.49 1.66
N LYS A 232 -11.27 -18.50 1.84
CA LYS A 232 -12.10 -19.68 1.63
C LYS A 232 -11.92 -20.22 0.21
N VAL A 233 -12.11 -19.38 -0.83
CA VAL A 233 -11.97 -19.84 -2.21
C VAL A 233 -10.53 -20.22 -2.57
N ARG A 234 -9.53 -19.52 -1.99
CA ARG A 234 -8.12 -19.85 -2.18
C ARG A 234 -7.82 -21.27 -1.67
N GLN A 235 -8.28 -21.61 -0.48
CA GLN A 235 -8.10 -22.93 0.10
C GLN A 235 -8.89 -24.02 -0.65
N GLU A 236 -10.18 -23.79 -0.92
CA GLU A 236 -11.03 -24.75 -1.63
C GLU A 236 -10.53 -25.06 -3.05
N LYS A 237 -9.88 -24.10 -3.70
CA LYS A 237 -9.33 -24.25 -5.05
C LYS A 237 -7.83 -24.46 -5.08
N GLN A 238 -7.19 -24.56 -3.92
CA GLN A 238 -5.71 -24.63 -3.83
C GLN A 238 -5.05 -23.60 -4.75
N ALA A 239 -5.62 -22.38 -4.76
CA ALA A 239 -5.16 -21.30 -5.63
C ALA A 239 -3.90 -20.66 -5.05
N GLU A 240 -3.01 -20.20 -5.92
CA GLU A 240 -1.79 -19.50 -5.53
C GLU A 240 -2.12 -18.26 -4.71
N LYS A 241 -3.02 -17.42 -5.23
CA LYS A 241 -3.50 -16.20 -4.58
C LYS A 241 -4.91 -15.85 -5.04
N THR A 242 -5.60 -15.06 -4.22
CA THR A 242 -6.91 -14.49 -4.56
C THR A 242 -6.95 -13.02 -4.21
N ALA A 243 -7.40 -12.19 -5.15
CA ALA A 243 -7.61 -10.77 -4.95
C ALA A 243 -9.10 -10.43 -5.04
N ILE A 244 -9.57 -9.57 -4.12
CA ILE A 244 -10.93 -9.01 -4.14
C ILE A 244 -10.83 -7.49 -3.99
N LEU A 245 -11.55 -6.77 -4.85
CA LEU A 245 -11.67 -5.32 -4.81
C LEU A 245 -13.16 -4.96 -4.70
N LEU A 246 -13.52 -4.12 -3.73
CA LEU A 246 -14.84 -3.51 -3.58
C LEU A 246 -14.70 -2.00 -3.64
N MET A 247 -15.38 -1.36 -4.57
CA MET A 247 -15.22 0.08 -4.82
C MET A 247 -16.56 0.72 -5.14
N ASN A 248 -16.76 1.97 -4.70
CA ASN A 248 -17.88 2.78 -5.15
C ASN A 248 -17.61 3.30 -6.57
N PRO A 249 -18.40 2.89 -7.58
CA PRO A 249 -18.18 3.32 -8.96
C PRO A 249 -18.51 4.79 -9.22
N GLN A 250 -19.24 5.47 -8.31
CA GLN A 250 -19.67 6.85 -8.49
C GLN A 250 -18.60 7.88 -8.09
N ASN A 251 -17.79 7.56 -7.06
CA ASN A 251 -16.79 8.48 -6.51
C ASN A 251 -15.35 7.93 -6.46
N GLY A 252 -15.17 6.60 -6.57
CA GLY A 252 -13.87 5.94 -6.53
C GLY A 252 -13.38 5.52 -5.15
N GLU A 253 -14.17 5.69 -4.09
CA GLU A 253 -13.83 5.19 -2.76
C GLU A 253 -13.66 3.67 -2.77
N ILE A 254 -12.53 3.20 -2.26
CA ILE A 254 -12.26 1.76 -2.13
C ILE A 254 -12.70 1.31 -0.74
N TYR A 255 -13.73 0.45 -0.68
CA TYR A 255 -14.27 -0.08 0.57
C TYR A 255 -13.52 -1.31 1.07
N ALA A 256 -12.99 -2.12 0.16
CA ALA A 256 -12.12 -3.25 0.50
C ALA A 256 -11.15 -3.55 -0.65
N MET A 257 -9.93 -3.93 -0.31
CA MET A 257 -8.92 -4.45 -1.22
C MET A 257 -8.15 -5.56 -0.52
N VAL A 258 -8.41 -6.78 -0.94
CA VAL A 258 -7.92 -8.01 -0.33
C VAL A 258 -6.93 -8.70 -1.27
N ASN A 259 -5.85 -9.23 -0.71
CA ASN A 259 -4.84 -9.97 -1.46
C ASN A 259 -4.32 -11.14 -0.62
N VAL A 260 -5.04 -12.24 -0.59
CA VAL A 260 -4.63 -13.42 0.16
C VAL A 260 -3.61 -14.29 -0.61
N PRO A 261 -2.58 -14.82 0.09
CA PRO A 261 -2.32 -14.71 1.51
C PRO A 261 -1.83 -13.32 1.94
N GLU A 262 -2.38 -12.82 3.03
CA GLU A 262 -1.94 -11.58 3.67
C GLU A 262 -0.76 -11.89 4.62
N PHE A 263 -0.04 -10.84 5.11
CA PHE A 263 1.06 -10.99 6.07
C PHE A 263 0.76 -10.23 7.38
N ASN A 264 1.43 -10.60 8.47
CA ASN A 264 1.24 -9.92 9.76
C ASN A 264 1.96 -8.58 9.79
N LEU A 265 1.21 -7.47 9.87
CA LEU A 265 1.74 -6.10 9.93
C LEU A 265 2.60 -5.81 11.16
N ASN A 266 2.37 -6.52 12.27
CA ASN A 266 3.19 -6.39 13.47
C ASN A 266 4.52 -7.15 13.36
N ARG A 267 4.67 -8.04 12.34
CA ARG A 267 5.87 -8.83 12.04
C ARG A 267 6.15 -8.87 10.53
N PRO A 268 6.32 -7.70 9.89
CA PRO A 268 6.33 -7.61 8.42
C PRO A 268 7.55 -8.26 7.75
N PHE A 269 8.58 -8.60 8.52
CA PHE A 269 9.81 -9.24 8.04
C PHE A 269 9.85 -10.77 8.29
N GLU A 270 8.75 -11.34 8.81
CA GLU A 270 8.56 -12.79 8.92
C GLU A 270 7.75 -13.27 7.70
N LEU A 271 8.26 -14.28 6.98
CA LEU A 271 7.57 -14.85 5.84
C LEU A 271 6.30 -15.59 6.30
N ASN A 272 5.23 -15.48 5.54
CA ASN A 272 3.93 -16.10 5.82
C ASN A 272 3.74 -17.47 5.14
N THR A 273 4.81 -18.04 4.59
CA THR A 273 4.80 -19.36 3.92
C THR A 273 5.38 -20.43 4.84
N GLU A 274 4.66 -21.58 4.96
CA GLU A 274 5.09 -22.73 5.75
C GLU A 274 6.16 -23.59 5.05
N GLU A 275 6.42 -23.37 3.75
CA GLU A 275 7.15 -24.31 2.89
C GLU A 275 8.68 -24.14 2.88
N GLU A 276 9.22 -23.01 3.32
CA GLU A 276 10.67 -22.81 3.38
C GLU A 276 11.06 -22.23 4.75
N SER A 277 11.75 -23.02 5.55
CA SER A 277 12.37 -22.52 6.78
C SER A 277 13.35 -21.39 6.43
N ASP A 278 13.18 -20.21 7.03
CA ASP A 278 14.03 -19.02 6.95
C ASP A 278 15.55 -19.34 7.06
N GLU A 279 15.88 -20.49 7.65
CA GLU A 279 17.24 -20.92 7.99
C GLU A 279 18.11 -21.32 6.78
N ASN A 280 17.49 -21.58 5.63
CA ASN A 280 18.23 -22.05 4.43
C ASN A 280 18.31 -21.00 3.30
N MET A 281 17.69 -19.81 3.48
CA MET A 281 17.71 -18.75 2.48
C MET A 281 18.94 -17.85 2.61
N THR A 282 19.50 -17.42 1.49
CA THR A 282 20.43 -16.28 1.50
C THR A 282 19.69 -14.99 1.80
N ASP A 283 20.39 -13.95 2.27
CA ASP A 283 19.79 -12.63 2.55
C ASP A 283 19.09 -12.05 1.30
N GLU A 284 19.62 -12.26 0.10
CA GLU A 284 19.04 -11.84 -1.16
C GLU A 284 17.74 -12.60 -1.46
N GLN A 285 17.72 -13.92 -1.29
CA GLN A 285 16.52 -14.74 -1.47
C GLN A 285 15.42 -14.36 -0.49
N LYS A 286 15.79 -14.12 0.78
CA LYS A 286 14.86 -13.67 1.81
C LYS A 286 14.27 -12.30 1.47
N GLN A 287 15.09 -11.35 1.02
CA GLN A 287 14.63 -10.03 0.61
C GLN A 287 13.68 -10.11 -0.59
N ASP A 288 13.95 -10.95 -1.57
CA ASP A 288 13.08 -11.17 -2.72
C ASP A 288 11.75 -11.80 -2.31
N ALA A 289 11.76 -12.79 -1.42
CA ALA A 289 10.56 -13.42 -0.88
C ALA A 289 9.68 -12.39 -0.11
N LEU A 290 10.30 -11.56 0.72
CA LEU A 290 9.62 -10.46 1.42
C LEU A 290 9.00 -9.45 0.44
N ASN A 291 9.75 -9.05 -0.58
CA ASN A 291 9.26 -8.15 -1.62
C ASN A 291 8.04 -8.74 -2.35
N GLN A 292 8.05 -10.06 -2.64
CA GLN A 292 6.90 -10.75 -3.23
C GLN A 292 5.71 -10.81 -2.26
N MET A 293 5.95 -11.12 -0.99
CA MET A 293 4.92 -11.17 0.06
C MET A 293 4.21 -9.82 0.23
N TRP A 294 4.94 -8.71 0.15
CA TRP A 294 4.39 -7.36 0.31
C TRP A 294 3.64 -6.83 -0.91
N ARG A 295 3.74 -7.49 -2.07
CA ARG A 295 3.07 -7.03 -3.31
C ARG A 295 1.56 -7.04 -3.17
N ASN A 296 0.94 -5.97 -3.65
CA ASN A 296 -0.50 -5.84 -3.76
C ASN A 296 -0.94 -6.23 -5.19
N GLY A 297 -1.50 -7.43 -5.35
CA GLY A 297 -1.91 -7.96 -6.65
C GLY A 297 -2.97 -7.15 -7.38
N CYS A 298 -3.72 -6.29 -6.66
CA CYS A 298 -4.70 -5.41 -7.32
C CYS A 298 -4.07 -4.25 -8.08
N ILE A 299 -2.84 -3.83 -7.69
CA ILE A 299 -2.19 -2.64 -8.26
C ILE A 299 -0.80 -2.92 -8.85
N ASN A 300 -0.03 -3.88 -8.29
CA ASN A 300 1.35 -4.16 -8.72
C ASN A 300 1.45 -5.22 -9.81
N ASP A 301 0.40 -6.07 -9.98
CA ASP A 301 0.42 -7.19 -10.91
C ASP A 301 -0.50 -6.91 -12.09
N THR A 302 0.01 -7.16 -13.30
CA THR A 302 -0.76 -7.10 -14.53
C THR A 302 -1.15 -8.50 -14.97
N TYR A 303 -2.30 -8.62 -15.61
CA TYR A 303 -2.80 -9.89 -16.17
C TYR A 303 -3.60 -9.63 -17.43
N GLU A 304 -3.81 -10.65 -18.24
CA GLU A 304 -4.74 -10.60 -19.36
C GLU A 304 -6.18 -10.67 -18.82
N PRO A 305 -7.00 -9.60 -18.96
CA PRO A 305 -8.33 -9.54 -18.34
C PRO A 305 -9.33 -10.55 -18.92
N GLY A 306 -9.03 -11.12 -20.09
CA GLY A 306 -9.91 -12.06 -20.76
C GLY A 306 -11.29 -11.47 -21.02
N SER A 307 -12.33 -12.28 -20.89
CA SER A 307 -13.71 -11.90 -21.25
C SER A 307 -14.32 -10.76 -20.42
N THR A 308 -13.73 -10.32 -19.32
CA THR A 308 -14.17 -9.09 -18.64
C THR A 308 -13.89 -7.86 -19.50
N PHE A 309 -12.87 -7.90 -20.34
CA PHE A 309 -12.55 -6.83 -21.28
C PHE A 309 -13.62 -6.64 -22.38
N LYS A 310 -14.47 -7.63 -22.61
CA LYS A 310 -15.60 -7.51 -23.56
C LYS A 310 -16.57 -6.39 -23.20
N ILE A 311 -16.63 -5.98 -21.93
CA ILE A 311 -17.36 -4.79 -21.48
C ILE A 311 -16.84 -3.55 -22.22
N ILE A 312 -15.51 -3.41 -22.29
CA ILE A 312 -14.83 -2.27 -22.92
C ILE A 312 -15.06 -2.29 -24.45
N THR A 313 -14.88 -3.45 -25.06
CA THR A 313 -15.09 -3.63 -26.51
C THR A 313 -16.54 -3.39 -26.91
N ALA A 314 -17.51 -3.87 -26.12
CA ALA A 314 -18.94 -3.63 -26.33
C ALA A 314 -19.27 -2.13 -26.25
N SER A 315 -18.77 -1.46 -25.21
CA SER A 315 -18.97 -0.01 -25.02
C SER A 315 -18.41 0.79 -26.20
N ALA A 316 -17.18 0.46 -26.66
CA ALA A 316 -16.57 1.10 -27.82
C ALA A 316 -17.39 0.87 -29.11
N GLY A 317 -17.89 -0.35 -29.32
CA GLY A 317 -18.72 -0.68 -30.48
C GLY A 317 -20.08 0.02 -30.51
N LEU A 318 -20.69 0.21 -29.35
CA LEU A 318 -21.95 0.97 -29.20
C LEU A 318 -21.71 2.47 -29.41
N GLU A 319 -20.62 3.04 -28.85
CA GLU A 319 -20.24 4.45 -29.06
C GLU A 319 -19.98 4.77 -30.55
N GLU A 320 -19.30 3.88 -31.26
CA GLU A 320 -19.01 4.03 -32.68
C GLU A 320 -20.23 3.71 -33.58
N GLY A 321 -21.31 3.17 -33.01
CA GLY A 321 -22.49 2.77 -33.77
C GLY A 321 -22.24 1.61 -34.75
N VAL A 322 -21.15 0.85 -34.58
CA VAL A 322 -20.78 -0.28 -35.45
C VAL A 322 -21.52 -1.57 -35.09
N VAL A 323 -22.32 -1.55 -34.02
CA VAL A 323 -23.15 -2.66 -33.57
C VAL A 323 -24.49 -2.17 -33.03
N ARG A 324 -25.55 -2.93 -33.29
CA ARG A 324 -26.88 -2.78 -32.70
C ARG A 324 -27.23 -4.04 -31.90
N LEU A 325 -28.11 -3.93 -30.92
CA LEU A 325 -28.52 -5.06 -30.07
C LEU A 325 -29.11 -6.22 -30.86
N THR A 326 -29.73 -5.92 -32.00
CA THR A 326 -30.41 -6.89 -32.90
C THR A 326 -29.50 -7.47 -33.97
N ASP A 327 -28.26 -6.99 -34.12
CA ASP A 327 -27.33 -7.52 -35.12
C ASP A 327 -27.07 -9.00 -34.88
N GLN A 328 -27.08 -9.79 -35.97
CA GLN A 328 -26.89 -11.23 -35.93
C GLN A 328 -25.44 -11.62 -36.22
N PHE A 329 -24.95 -12.58 -35.49
CA PHE A 329 -23.60 -13.11 -35.60
C PHE A 329 -23.63 -14.64 -35.72
N GLN A 330 -22.60 -15.20 -36.35
CA GLN A 330 -22.44 -16.66 -36.51
C GLN A 330 -21.25 -17.14 -35.67
N CYS A 331 -21.49 -18.13 -34.83
CA CYS A 331 -20.44 -18.78 -34.04
C CYS A 331 -20.39 -20.28 -34.30
N PRO A 332 -19.58 -20.75 -35.24
CA PRO A 332 -19.35 -22.20 -35.47
C PRO A 332 -18.33 -22.80 -34.49
N GLY A 333 -18.00 -22.12 -33.40
CA GLY A 333 -16.97 -22.50 -32.43
C GLY A 333 -15.60 -21.87 -32.68
N TYR A 334 -15.47 -21.05 -33.72
CA TYR A 334 -14.26 -20.31 -34.06
C TYR A 334 -14.54 -19.15 -35.02
N LYS A 335 -13.56 -18.27 -35.18
CA LYS A 335 -13.49 -17.26 -36.24
C LYS A 335 -12.15 -17.37 -36.96
N MET A 336 -12.17 -17.36 -38.31
CA MET A 336 -10.95 -17.21 -39.11
C MET A 336 -10.61 -15.72 -39.19
N VAL A 337 -9.37 -15.36 -38.87
CA VAL A 337 -8.81 -14.02 -39.04
C VAL A 337 -7.48 -14.20 -39.75
N GLU A 338 -7.42 -13.74 -41.01
CA GLU A 338 -6.33 -14.07 -41.92
C GLU A 338 -6.13 -15.60 -42.00
N ASP A 339 -4.96 -16.12 -41.70
CA ASP A 339 -4.63 -17.55 -41.70
C ASP A 339 -4.84 -18.21 -40.30
N ARG A 340 -5.29 -17.45 -39.28
CA ARG A 340 -5.42 -17.92 -37.91
C ARG A 340 -6.86 -18.31 -37.56
N ARG A 341 -6.98 -19.54 -37.00
CA ARG A 341 -8.23 -20.01 -36.42
C ARG A 341 -8.30 -19.69 -34.95
N ILE A 342 -9.07 -18.66 -34.55
CA ILE A 342 -9.27 -18.25 -33.17
C ILE A 342 -10.51 -18.92 -32.61
N ARG A 343 -10.37 -19.71 -31.54
CA ARG A 343 -11.43 -20.57 -31.00
C ARG A 343 -12.37 -19.81 -30.06
N CYS A 344 -13.66 -20.19 -30.09
CA CYS A 344 -14.57 -19.87 -29.00
C CYS A 344 -14.36 -20.84 -27.82
N HIS A 345 -14.74 -20.43 -26.61
CA HIS A 345 -14.69 -21.32 -25.45
C HIS A 345 -15.69 -22.50 -25.60
N LYS A 346 -16.80 -22.33 -26.33
CA LYS A 346 -17.74 -23.40 -26.66
C LYS A 346 -17.30 -24.07 -27.98
N VAL A 347 -16.76 -25.26 -27.86
CA VAL A 347 -16.16 -26.00 -28.99
C VAL A 347 -17.13 -26.20 -30.16
N GLY A 348 -18.41 -26.56 -29.88
CA GLY A 348 -19.46 -26.73 -30.90
C GLY A 348 -20.05 -25.41 -31.41
N GLY A 349 -19.60 -24.27 -30.90
CA GLY A 349 -20.16 -22.97 -31.23
C GLY A 349 -21.49 -22.66 -30.57
N HIS A 350 -21.92 -21.40 -30.69
CA HIS A 350 -23.23 -20.93 -30.21
C HIS A 350 -24.31 -20.90 -31.30
N GLY A 351 -23.91 -21.14 -32.56
CA GLY A 351 -24.80 -21.01 -33.71
C GLY A 351 -25.02 -19.53 -34.08
N THR A 352 -26.25 -19.24 -34.51
CA THR A 352 -26.67 -17.86 -34.78
C THR A 352 -27.13 -17.22 -33.47
N GLU A 353 -26.57 -16.08 -33.12
CA GLU A 353 -26.91 -15.34 -31.91
C GLU A 353 -26.93 -13.83 -32.20
N ASN A 354 -27.80 -13.08 -31.51
CA ASN A 354 -27.76 -11.63 -31.58
C ASN A 354 -26.68 -11.06 -30.63
N PHE A 355 -26.48 -9.74 -30.66
CA PHE A 355 -25.43 -9.12 -29.86
C PHE A 355 -25.63 -9.31 -28.34
N VAL A 356 -26.90 -9.27 -27.87
CA VAL A 356 -27.24 -9.51 -26.46
C VAL A 356 -26.84 -10.93 -26.06
N GLN A 357 -27.23 -11.93 -26.85
CA GLN A 357 -26.85 -13.33 -26.63
C GLN A 357 -25.33 -13.52 -26.69
N GLY A 358 -24.64 -12.82 -27.59
CA GLY A 358 -23.17 -12.83 -27.68
C GLY A 358 -22.46 -12.37 -26.41
N ILE A 359 -23.03 -11.38 -25.73
CA ILE A 359 -22.52 -10.90 -24.42
C ILE A 359 -22.88 -11.91 -23.32
N GLN A 360 -24.13 -12.37 -23.24
CA GLN A 360 -24.61 -13.36 -22.27
C GLN A 360 -23.78 -14.65 -22.31
N ASN A 361 -23.55 -15.17 -23.53
CA ASN A 361 -22.76 -16.36 -23.78
C ASN A 361 -21.25 -16.12 -23.76
N SER A 362 -20.83 -14.89 -23.65
CA SER A 362 -19.39 -14.54 -23.74
C SER A 362 -18.70 -15.04 -25.01
N CYS A 363 -19.37 -14.93 -26.16
CA CYS A 363 -18.94 -15.51 -27.44
C CYS A 363 -17.72 -14.78 -28.02
N ASN A 364 -16.59 -15.49 -28.23
CA ASN A 364 -15.39 -14.87 -28.81
C ASN A 364 -15.59 -14.40 -30.25
N PRO A 365 -16.20 -15.21 -31.19
CA PRO A 365 -16.46 -14.77 -32.56
C PRO A 365 -17.23 -13.46 -32.69
N VAL A 366 -18.20 -13.19 -31.81
CA VAL A 366 -18.96 -11.92 -31.78
C VAL A 366 -18.01 -10.75 -31.47
N PHE A 367 -17.17 -10.89 -30.47
CA PHE A 367 -16.25 -9.83 -30.06
C PHE A 367 -15.06 -9.64 -31.00
N ILE A 368 -14.61 -10.71 -31.66
CA ILE A 368 -13.63 -10.63 -32.76
C ILE A 368 -14.22 -9.81 -33.91
N GLU A 369 -15.43 -10.14 -34.35
CA GLU A 369 -16.13 -9.39 -35.39
C GLU A 369 -16.29 -7.92 -35.00
N LEU A 370 -16.70 -7.66 -33.76
CA LEU A 370 -16.86 -6.28 -33.25
C LEU A 370 -15.55 -5.51 -33.24
N GLY A 371 -14.46 -6.10 -32.76
CA GLY A 371 -13.14 -5.48 -32.78
C GLY A 371 -12.67 -5.13 -34.19
N LEU A 372 -12.90 -6.06 -35.15
CA LEU A 372 -12.56 -5.84 -36.57
C LEU A 372 -13.41 -4.73 -37.21
N ARG A 373 -14.71 -4.60 -36.83
CA ARG A 373 -15.57 -3.48 -37.27
C ARG A 373 -15.11 -2.13 -36.70
N ILE A 374 -14.62 -2.07 -35.46
CA ILE A 374 -14.07 -0.87 -34.85
C ILE A 374 -12.76 -0.48 -35.57
N GLY A 375 -11.91 -1.45 -35.88
CA GLY A 375 -10.60 -1.26 -36.51
C GLY A 375 -9.52 -0.78 -35.54
N VAL A 376 -8.26 -0.97 -35.91
CA VAL A 376 -7.07 -0.74 -35.03
C VAL A 376 -7.02 0.70 -34.52
N ASP A 377 -7.18 1.68 -35.41
CA ASP A 377 -7.02 3.10 -35.04
C ASP A 377 -8.00 3.51 -33.95
N ARG A 378 -9.28 3.30 -34.19
CA ARG A 378 -10.35 3.65 -33.23
C ARG A 378 -10.24 2.84 -31.95
N PHE A 379 -9.86 1.56 -32.05
CA PHE A 379 -9.71 0.71 -30.89
C PHE A 379 -8.59 1.24 -29.96
N CYS A 380 -7.45 1.66 -30.53
CA CYS A 380 -6.37 2.31 -29.77
C CYS A 380 -6.81 3.63 -29.17
N ASP A 381 -7.60 4.45 -29.89
CA ASP A 381 -8.13 5.71 -29.37
C ASP A 381 -9.04 5.47 -28.15
N TYR A 382 -9.84 4.38 -28.14
CA TYR A 382 -10.64 3.97 -26.97
C TYR A 382 -9.78 3.51 -25.79
N PHE A 383 -8.64 2.83 -26.01
CA PHE A 383 -7.70 2.52 -24.93
C PHE A 383 -7.23 3.80 -24.21
N HIS A 384 -6.93 4.84 -24.98
CA HIS A 384 -6.56 6.15 -24.41
C HIS A 384 -7.74 6.86 -23.76
N LYS A 385 -8.89 6.94 -24.44
CA LYS A 385 -10.11 7.60 -23.95
C LYS A 385 -10.59 7.00 -22.62
N PHE A 386 -10.60 5.67 -22.53
CA PHE A 386 -10.97 4.94 -21.33
C PHE A 386 -9.89 4.94 -20.23
N GLY A 387 -8.71 5.52 -20.52
CA GLY A 387 -7.61 5.70 -19.58
C GLY A 387 -6.83 4.43 -19.29
N LEU A 388 -6.93 3.40 -20.15
CA LEU A 388 -6.20 2.14 -19.98
C LEU A 388 -4.69 2.27 -20.21
N MET A 389 -4.24 3.31 -20.91
CA MET A 389 -2.81 3.57 -21.14
C MET A 389 -2.15 4.43 -20.05
N ASN A 390 -2.92 4.88 -19.05
CA ASN A 390 -2.43 5.69 -17.94
C ASN A 390 -2.66 4.97 -16.62
N LEU A 391 -1.88 5.31 -15.60
CA LEU A 391 -2.15 4.89 -14.23
C LEU A 391 -3.52 5.43 -13.78
N THR A 392 -4.20 4.72 -12.89
CA THR A 392 -5.48 5.17 -12.33
C THR A 392 -5.30 6.38 -11.41
N GLY A 393 -4.11 6.49 -10.79
CA GLY A 393 -3.80 7.50 -9.79
C GLY A 393 -4.24 7.10 -8.38
N VAL A 394 -4.46 5.80 -8.14
CA VAL A 394 -4.75 5.28 -6.80
C VAL A 394 -3.68 5.75 -5.81
N ASP A 395 -4.11 6.08 -4.61
CA ASP A 395 -3.27 6.66 -3.57
C ASP A 395 -2.44 5.62 -2.77
N ILE A 396 -2.11 4.49 -3.42
CA ILE A 396 -1.11 3.53 -2.95
C ILE A 396 0.04 3.51 -3.96
N PRO A 397 1.30 3.56 -3.53
CA PRO A 397 2.45 3.53 -4.44
C PRO A 397 2.63 2.16 -5.10
N GLY A 398 3.27 2.17 -6.28
CA GLY A 398 3.65 0.95 -6.98
C GLY A 398 2.64 0.44 -8.02
N GLU A 399 1.68 1.29 -8.46
CA GLU A 399 0.75 0.91 -9.54
C GLU A 399 1.52 0.59 -10.82
N ALA A 400 1.28 -0.61 -11.39
CA ALA A 400 1.89 -1.06 -12.62
C ALA A 400 1.17 -0.47 -13.84
N GLY A 401 1.94 -0.12 -14.86
CA GLY A 401 1.42 0.34 -16.14
C GLY A 401 0.91 -0.80 -17.02
N THR A 402 0.08 -0.47 -17.98
CA THR A 402 -0.42 -1.39 -19.01
C THR A 402 0.71 -1.91 -19.89
N ILE A 403 0.72 -3.21 -20.15
CA ILE A 403 1.61 -3.86 -21.12
C ILE A 403 0.80 -4.09 -22.39
N MET A 404 1.16 -3.38 -23.47
CA MET A 404 0.42 -3.38 -24.73
C MET A 404 1.39 -3.34 -25.91
N HIS A 405 1.00 -3.93 -27.04
CA HIS A 405 1.69 -3.76 -28.31
C HIS A 405 1.70 -2.29 -28.74
N LYS A 406 2.78 -1.87 -29.40
CA LYS A 406 2.76 -0.58 -30.09
C LYS A 406 1.71 -0.63 -31.22
N LYS A 407 1.03 0.49 -31.46
CA LYS A 407 -0.06 0.59 -32.45
C LYS A 407 0.36 0.07 -33.83
N GLU A 408 1.60 0.33 -34.25
CA GLU A 408 2.15 -0.08 -35.54
C GLU A 408 2.30 -1.62 -35.67
N ASN A 409 2.32 -2.32 -34.55
CA ASN A 409 2.47 -3.78 -34.47
C ASN A 409 1.14 -4.52 -34.26
N ILE A 410 0.01 -3.79 -34.27
CA ILE A 410 -1.31 -4.40 -34.10
C ILE A 410 -1.88 -4.67 -35.49
N GLY A 411 -1.79 -5.95 -35.93
CA GLY A 411 -2.46 -6.46 -37.11
C GLY A 411 -3.90 -6.90 -36.81
N GLN A 412 -4.54 -7.55 -37.78
CA GLN A 412 -5.91 -8.05 -37.64
C GLN A 412 -6.01 -9.16 -36.59
N VAL A 413 -4.97 -10.01 -36.48
CA VAL A 413 -4.94 -11.12 -35.51
C VAL A 413 -4.77 -10.61 -34.09
N GLU A 414 -3.87 -9.64 -33.87
CA GLU A 414 -3.68 -9.00 -32.58
C GLU A 414 -4.96 -8.26 -32.15
N LEU A 415 -5.57 -7.47 -33.04
CA LEU A 415 -6.83 -6.78 -32.77
C LEU A 415 -7.93 -7.76 -32.39
N ALA A 416 -8.03 -8.90 -33.09
CA ALA A 416 -8.99 -9.93 -32.80
C ALA A 416 -8.83 -10.51 -31.38
N THR A 417 -7.58 -10.75 -30.94
CA THR A 417 -7.31 -11.27 -29.58
C THR A 417 -7.49 -10.20 -28.51
N ILE A 418 -7.09 -8.96 -28.78
CA ILE A 418 -7.28 -7.82 -27.89
C ILE A 418 -8.77 -7.58 -27.64
N SER A 419 -9.64 -7.75 -28.66
CA SER A 419 -11.08 -7.49 -28.56
C SER A 419 -11.81 -8.34 -27.53
N PHE A 420 -11.26 -9.48 -27.13
CA PHE A 420 -11.79 -10.31 -26.04
C PHE A 420 -10.83 -10.46 -24.85
N GLY A 421 -9.84 -9.55 -24.72
CA GLY A 421 -9.02 -9.37 -23.52
C GLY A 421 -7.76 -10.23 -23.44
N GLN A 422 -7.15 -10.58 -24.58
CA GLN A 422 -5.86 -11.27 -24.66
C GLN A 422 -4.81 -10.43 -25.40
N SER A 423 -3.54 -10.83 -25.33
CA SER A 423 -2.40 -10.17 -26.00
C SER A 423 -2.03 -8.77 -25.43
N PHE A 424 -2.53 -8.42 -24.27
CA PHE A 424 -2.13 -7.26 -23.48
C PHE A 424 -2.42 -7.52 -21.99
N GLN A 425 -1.85 -6.70 -21.10
CA GLN A 425 -2.06 -6.88 -19.66
C GLN A 425 -2.38 -5.54 -19.00
N ILE A 426 -3.30 -5.57 -18.06
CA ILE A 426 -3.71 -4.44 -17.20
C ILE A 426 -3.80 -4.91 -15.75
N THR A 427 -3.78 -3.96 -14.80
CA THR A 427 -4.01 -4.27 -13.39
C THR A 427 -5.50 -4.45 -13.09
N PRO A 428 -5.87 -5.20 -12.04
CA PRO A 428 -7.26 -5.28 -11.57
C PRO A 428 -7.88 -3.90 -11.29
N ILE A 429 -7.12 -2.96 -10.71
CA ILE A 429 -7.63 -1.61 -10.42
C ILE A 429 -7.90 -0.80 -11.70
N GLN A 430 -7.09 -0.96 -12.76
CA GLN A 430 -7.37 -0.32 -14.05
C GLN A 430 -8.65 -0.84 -14.67
N LEU A 431 -8.88 -2.17 -14.61
CA LEU A 431 -10.13 -2.76 -15.10
C LEU A 431 -11.33 -2.25 -14.30
N ALA A 432 -11.24 -2.25 -12.97
CA ALA A 432 -12.33 -1.78 -12.09
C ALA A 432 -12.67 -0.30 -12.33
N ALA A 433 -11.65 0.58 -12.41
CA ALA A 433 -11.85 2.00 -12.70
C ALA A 433 -12.47 2.26 -14.08
N THR A 434 -12.09 1.43 -15.08
CA THR A 434 -12.64 1.54 -16.44
C THR A 434 -14.08 1.05 -16.48
N VAL A 435 -14.38 -0.12 -15.88
CA VAL A 435 -15.75 -0.63 -15.80
C VAL A 435 -16.64 0.33 -15.05
N SER A 436 -16.17 0.93 -13.94
CA SER A 436 -16.91 1.98 -13.22
C SER A 436 -17.34 3.12 -14.15
N ALA A 437 -16.42 3.61 -14.98
CA ALA A 437 -16.75 4.67 -15.94
C ALA A 437 -17.79 4.27 -16.99
N LEU A 438 -17.86 2.99 -17.33
CA LEU A 438 -18.80 2.47 -18.32
C LEU A 438 -20.20 2.21 -17.75
N ILE A 439 -20.36 2.16 -16.42
CA ILE A 439 -21.65 1.86 -15.77
C ILE A 439 -22.22 3.03 -14.95
N ASN A 440 -21.45 4.12 -14.73
CA ASN A 440 -21.83 5.27 -13.89
C ASN A 440 -22.20 6.53 -14.69
N GLY A 441 -22.60 6.38 -15.96
CA GLY A 441 -22.91 7.52 -16.82
C GLY A 441 -21.69 8.17 -17.50
N GLY A 442 -20.57 7.46 -17.60
CA GLY A 442 -19.38 7.92 -18.32
C GLY A 442 -18.44 8.81 -17.50
N LYS A 443 -18.41 8.68 -16.18
CA LYS A 443 -17.49 9.39 -15.28
C LYS A 443 -16.33 8.47 -14.89
N ARG A 444 -15.10 8.80 -15.35
CA ARG A 444 -13.91 8.10 -14.87
C ARG A 444 -13.45 8.72 -13.54
N VAL A 445 -13.66 7.99 -12.48
CA VAL A 445 -13.27 8.36 -11.12
C VAL A 445 -11.86 7.86 -10.81
N THR A 446 -11.18 8.53 -9.88
CA THR A 446 -9.88 8.10 -9.36
C THR A 446 -10.10 7.17 -8.17
N PRO A 447 -9.70 5.90 -8.21
CA PRO A 447 -9.76 5.02 -7.04
C PRO A 447 -8.90 5.57 -5.90
N HIS A 448 -9.40 5.51 -4.66
CA HIS A 448 -8.66 6.08 -3.53
C HIS A 448 -9.10 5.52 -2.18
N PHE A 449 -8.23 5.70 -1.17
CA PHE A 449 -8.48 5.38 0.23
C PHE A 449 -8.56 6.62 1.11
N GLY A 450 -7.60 7.56 1.02
CA GLY A 450 -7.57 8.73 1.90
C GLY A 450 -8.76 9.65 1.68
N THR A 451 -9.48 9.97 2.77
CA THR A 451 -10.63 10.90 2.73
C THR A 451 -10.34 12.17 3.48
N GLU A 452 -9.85 12.07 4.72
CA GLU A 452 -9.66 13.21 5.62
C GLU A 452 -8.38 13.08 6.44
N ILE A 453 -7.83 14.23 6.84
CA ILE A 453 -6.80 14.34 7.88
C ILE A 453 -7.44 15.03 9.09
N LEU A 454 -7.30 14.42 10.26
CA LEU A 454 -7.80 14.91 11.53
C LEU A 454 -6.63 15.32 12.44
N ASN A 455 -6.77 16.42 13.20
CA ASN A 455 -5.83 16.77 14.24
C ASN A 455 -6.06 15.95 15.53
N GLU A 456 -5.29 16.20 16.57
CA GLU A 456 -5.41 15.53 17.88
C GLU A 456 -6.79 15.68 18.51
N ASP A 457 -7.51 16.78 18.25
CA ASP A 457 -8.87 17.03 18.74
C ASP A 457 -9.95 16.34 17.90
N GLY A 458 -9.56 15.57 16.87
CA GLY A 458 -10.48 14.92 15.94
C GLY A 458 -11.12 15.88 14.92
N LYS A 459 -10.61 17.11 14.80
CA LYS A 459 -11.13 18.09 13.84
C LYS A 459 -10.46 17.87 12.47
N VAL A 460 -11.28 17.91 11.42
CA VAL A 460 -10.81 17.84 10.03
C VAL A 460 -9.94 19.06 9.71
N THR A 461 -8.69 18.81 9.35
CA THR A 461 -7.73 19.84 8.91
C THR A 461 -7.53 19.84 7.40
N LYS A 462 -7.84 18.72 6.76
CA LYS A 462 -7.76 18.59 5.30
C LYS A 462 -8.73 17.51 4.82
N GLU A 463 -9.43 17.81 3.74
CA GLU A 463 -10.16 16.85 2.92
C GLU A 463 -9.41 16.59 1.61
N PHE A 464 -9.47 15.35 1.13
CA PHE A 464 -8.88 14.99 -0.15
C PHE A 464 -9.95 15.03 -1.25
N HIS A 465 -9.61 15.68 -2.34
CA HIS A 465 -10.46 15.76 -3.54
C HIS A 465 -9.76 15.07 -4.69
N TYR A 466 -10.46 14.13 -5.32
CA TYR A 466 -9.92 13.34 -6.43
C TYR A 466 -10.51 13.80 -7.75
N THR A 467 -9.70 13.69 -8.79
CA THR A 467 -10.12 14.12 -10.12
C THR A 467 -11.05 13.12 -10.76
N GLU A 468 -12.05 13.62 -11.46
CA GLU A 468 -12.93 12.84 -12.34
C GLU A 468 -12.84 13.37 -13.77
N LYS A 469 -12.92 12.47 -14.75
CA LYS A 469 -13.09 12.82 -16.17
C LYS A 469 -14.49 12.44 -16.59
N LYS A 470 -15.25 13.41 -17.13
CA LYS A 470 -16.63 13.20 -17.62
C LYS A 470 -16.64 12.85 -19.11
N HIS A 471 -17.73 12.29 -19.55
CA HIS A 471 -17.99 11.98 -20.96
C HIS A 471 -17.01 10.96 -21.59
N ILE A 472 -16.61 9.97 -20.78
CA ILE A 472 -15.83 8.83 -21.29
C ILE A 472 -16.67 8.01 -22.27
N VAL A 473 -17.96 7.83 -21.97
CA VAL A 473 -19.00 7.32 -22.87
C VAL A 473 -20.26 8.17 -22.71
N LEU A 474 -21.18 8.06 -23.66
CA LEU A 474 -22.51 8.67 -23.55
C LEU A 474 -23.32 7.99 -22.44
N GLU A 475 -24.19 8.76 -21.76
CA GLU A 475 -25.12 8.24 -20.75
C GLU A 475 -25.90 7.04 -21.30
N LYS A 476 -26.45 7.16 -22.52
CA LYS A 476 -27.18 6.09 -23.18
C LYS A 476 -26.37 4.82 -23.38
N THR A 477 -25.07 4.94 -23.68
CA THR A 477 -24.18 3.77 -23.80
C THR A 477 -23.99 3.11 -22.43
N SER A 478 -23.78 3.90 -21.40
CA SER A 478 -23.67 3.41 -20.02
C SER A 478 -24.94 2.69 -19.58
N GLU A 479 -26.10 3.27 -19.82
CA GLU A 479 -27.41 2.65 -19.51
C GLU A 479 -27.61 1.32 -20.28
N THR A 480 -27.29 1.31 -21.59
CA THR A 480 -27.34 0.10 -22.39
C THR A 480 -26.40 -0.97 -21.84
N MET A 481 -25.19 -0.61 -21.45
CA MET A 481 -24.22 -1.54 -20.87
C MET A 481 -24.70 -2.11 -19.54
N ARG A 482 -25.33 -1.33 -18.67
CA ARG A 482 -25.91 -1.82 -17.41
C ARG A 482 -26.95 -2.91 -17.68
N ILE A 483 -27.89 -2.69 -18.62
CA ILE A 483 -28.91 -3.65 -19.02
C ILE A 483 -28.28 -4.94 -19.59
N LEU A 484 -27.29 -4.79 -20.49
CA LEU A 484 -26.59 -5.94 -21.08
C LEU A 484 -25.87 -6.78 -20.01
N LEU A 485 -25.18 -6.13 -19.07
CA LEU A 485 -24.43 -6.81 -18.03
C LEU A 485 -25.34 -7.43 -16.96
N GLU A 486 -26.51 -6.84 -16.69
CA GLU A 486 -27.54 -7.46 -15.87
C GLU A 486 -28.04 -8.76 -16.51
N SER A 487 -28.27 -8.76 -17.84
CA SER A 487 -28.70 -9.96 -18.55
C SER A 487 -27.64 -11.09 -18.51
N VAL A 488 -26.36 -10.78 -18.38
CA VAL A 488 -25.28 -11.77 -18.18
C VAL A 488 -25.46 -12.52 -16.86
N VAL A 489 -25.92 -11.83 -15.82
CA VAL A 489 -26.13 -12.42 -14.49
C VAL A 489 -27.47 -13.11 -14.38
N SER A 490 -28.53 -12.53 -14.94
CA SER A 490 -29.88 -13.14 -14.89
C SER A 490 -30.02 -14.37 -15.79
N GLU A 491 -29.46 -14.34 -17.01
CA GLU A 491 -29.71 -15.36 -18.05
C GLU A 491 -28.44 -16.01 -18.62
N GLY A 492 -27.26 -15.39 -18.37
CA GLY A 492 -26.03 -15.75 -19.05
C GLY A 492 -24.98 -16.48 -18.19
N SER A 493 -23.72 -16.29 -18.58
CA SER A 493 -22.55 -16.95 -17.98
C SER A 493 -22.25 -16.50 -16.54
N GLY A 494 -22.86 -15.43 -16.07
CA GLY A 494 -22.69 -14.85 -14.72
C GLY A 494 -23.73 -15.29 -13.69
N LYS A 495 -24.62 -16.21 -14.01
CA LYS A 495 -25.78 -16.59 -13.18
C LYS A 495 -25.45 -17.00 -11.73
N ASN A 496 -24.23 -17.47 -11.46
CA ASN A 496 -23.81 -17.83 -10.13
C ASN A 496 -23.48 -16.61 -9.22
N ALA A 497 -23.53 -15.39 -9.76
CA ALA A 497 -23.50 -14.15 -9.00
C ALA A 497 -24.90 -13.57 -8.73
N TYR A 498 -25.97 -14.25 -9.17
CA TYR A 498 -27.34 -13.81 -8.91
C TYR A 498 -27.65 -13.85 -7.41
N VAL A 499 -28.27 -12.78 -6.91
CA VAL A 499 -28.78 -12.68 -5.53
C VAL A 499 -30.25 -12.28 -5.59
N GLU A 500 -31.10 -13.09 -4.98
CA GLU A 500 -32.54 -12.86 -4.99
C GLU A 500 -32.95 -11.50 -4.39
N GLY A 501 -33.74 -10.76 -5.13
CA GLY A 501 -34.20 -9.43 -4.76
C GLY A 501 -33.21 -8.30 -5.08
N TYR A 502 -32.07 -8.58 -5.70
CA TYR A 502 -31.13 -7.54 -6.13
C TYR A 502 -30.83 -7.63 -7.63
N ARG A 503 -30.79 -6.49 -8.27
CA ARG A 503 -30.39 -6.38 -9.66
C ARG A 503 -28.87 -6.28 -9.72
N ILE A 504 -28.23 -7.34 -10.23
CA ILE A 504 -26.77 -7.42 -10.32
C ILE A 504 -26.38 -7.50 -11.78
N GLY A 505 -25.49 -6.61 -12.22
CA GLY A 505 -24.81 -6.69 -13.50
C GLY A 505 -23.40 -7.25 -13.34
N GLY A 506 -22.86 -7.91 -14.37
CA GLY A 506 -21.48 -8.40 -14.27
C GLY A 506 -20.99 -9.17 -15.48
N LYS A 507 -19.72 -9.58 -15.42
CA LYS A 507 -19.05 -10.34 -16.47
C LYS A 507 -17.99 -11.28 -15.90
N THR A 508 -18.00 -12.51 -16.37
CA THR A 508 -17.04 -13.57 -16.06
C THR A 508 -15.87 -13.57 -17.03
N ALA A 509 -14.70 -13.99 -16.58
CA ALA A 509 -13.58 -14.34 -17.44
C ALA A 509 -12.82 -15.56 -16.92
N THR A 510 -12.15 -16.20 -17.86
CA THR A 510 -11.13 -17.24 -17.62
C THR A 510 -10.04 -17.01 -18.65
N SER A 511 -8.85 -16.66 -18.21
CA SER A 511 -7.68 -16.44 -19.06
C SER A 511 -6.56 -17.39 -18.69
N GLN A 512 -5.78 -17.79 -19.67
CA GLN A 512 -4.61 -18.62 -19.46
C GLN A 512 -3.40 -17.70 -19.27
N THR A 513 -2.55 -17.97 -18.27
CA THR A 513 -1.35 -17.19 -18.02
C THR A 513 -0.27 -17.40 -19.09
N LEU A 514 0.70 -16.50 -19.14
CA LEU A 514 1.90 -16.65 -19.95
C LEU A 514 3.05 -17.22 -19.08
N PRO A 515 3.88 -18.12 -19.61
CA PRO A 515 3.75 -18.75 -20.93
C PRO A 515 2.60 -19.78 -20.96
N ARG A 516 1.92 -19.89 -22.09
CA ARG A 516 0.76 -20.82 -22.24
C ARG A 516 1.12 -22.28 -21.93
N SER A 517 2.39 -22.65 -22.07
CA SER A 517 2.92 -23.98 -21.74
C SER A 517 2.84 -24.33 -20.26
N ALA A 518 2.75 -23.34 -19.38
CA ALA A 518 2.57 -23.54 -17.93
C ALA A 518 1.18 -24.12 -17.59
N ASN A 519 0.22 -24.01 -18.51
CA ASN A 519 -1.17 -24.47 -18.34
C ASN A 519 -1.87 -23.94 -17.08
N LYS A 520 -1.48 -22.73 -16.64
CA LYS A 520 -2.06 -22.04 -15.51
C LYS A 520 -3.16 -21.07 -15.96
N TYR A 521 -4.17 -20.88 -15.11
CA TYR A 521 -5.32 -20.06 -15.43
C TYR A 521 -5.56 -18.98 -14.39
N ILE A 522 -6.21 -17.89 -14.83
CA ILE A 522 -6.75 -16.84 -13.96
C ILE A 522 -8.26 -16.83 -14.17
N SER A 523 -8.99 -16.98 -13.07
CA SER A 523 -10.45 -16.95 -13.07
C SER A 523 -10.91 -15.65 -12.46
N SER A 524 -11.77 -14.91 -13.14
CA SER A 524 -12.23 -13.64 -12.62
C SER A 524 -13.71 -13.38 -12.88
N PHE A 525 -14.25 -12.48 -12.06
CA PHE A 525 -15.58 -11.91 -12.22
C PHE A 525 -15.53 -10.45 -11.77
N VAL A 526 -16.16 -9.59 -12.54
CA VAL A 526 -16.47 -8.21 -12.15
C VAL A 526 -17.98 -8.05 -12.18
N GLY A 527 -18.54 -7.56 -11.08
CA GLY A 527 -19.96 -7.31 -10.94
C GLY A 527 -20.24 -5.98 -10.24
N PHE A 528 -21.46 -5.50 -10.35
CA PHE A 528 -21.91 -4.27 -9.72
C PHE A 528 -23.39 -4.36 -9.32
N ALA A 529 -23.77 -3.57 -8.34
CA ALA A 529 -25.13 -3.49 -7.83
C ALA A 529 -25.45 -2.10 -7.23
N PRO A 530 -26.71 -1.64 -7.28
CA PRO A 530 -27.79 -2.12 -8.15
C PRO A 530 -27.46 -1.92 -9.64
N ALA A 531 -28.06 -2.71 -10.54
CA ALA A 531 -27.72 -2.60 -11.96
C ALA A 531 -28.21 -1.31 -12.62
N ASP A 532 -29.28 -0.71 -12.10
CA ASP A 532 -29.87 0.53 -12.58
C ASP A 532 -29.15 1.80 -12.08
N ASP A 533 -28.65 1.77 -10.84
CA ASP A 533 -27.85 2.86 -10.23
C ASP A 533 -26.70 2.26 -9.40
N PRO A 534 -25.57 1.93 -10.02
CA PRO A 534 -24.48 1.22 -9.36
C PRO A 534 -23.87 2.01 -8.18
N GLU A 535 -23.97 1.46 -6.98
CA GLU A 535 -23.37 2.00 -5.74
C GLU A 535 -22.14 1.22 -5.30
N ILE A 536 -22.02 -0.04 -5.74
CA ILE A 536 -20.85 -0.86 -5.48
C ILE A 536 -20.45 -1.65 -6.72
N LEU A 537 -19.15 -1.69 -6.98
CA LEU A 537 -18.49 -2.59 -7.91
C LEU A 537 -17.65 -3.58 -7.09
N GLY A 538 -17.81 -4.88 -7.36
CA GLY A 538 -17.02 -5.96 -6.77
C GLY A 538 -16.27 -6.72 -7.86
N MET A 539 -14.99 -7.00 -7.61
CA MET A 539 -14.15 -7.79 -8.51
C MET A 539 -13.43 -8.87 -7.72
N CYS A 540 -13.45 -10.10 -8.24
CA CYS A 540 -12.70 -11.24 -7.72
C CYS A 540 -11.78 -11.79 -8.80
N VAL A 541 -10.51 -12.00 -8.46
CA VAL A 541 -9.48 -12.57 -9.33
C VAL A 541 -8.78 -13.70 -8.57
N ILE A 542 -8.86 -14.93 -9.11
CA ILE A 542 -8.30 -16.15 -8.54
C ILE A 542 -7.18 -16.62 -9.45
N TYR A 543 -5.96 -16.70 -8.92
CA TYR A 543 -4.76 -17.06 -9.68
C TYR A 543 -4.41 -18.52 -9.47
N ASP A 544 -4.20 -19.22 -10.58
CA ASP A 544 -3.80 -20.64 -10.64
C ASP A 544 -4.68 -21.58 -9.79
N PRO A 545 -6.04 -21.52 -9.91
CA PRO A 545 -6.91 -22.45 -9.20
C PRO A 545 -6.76 -23.86 -9.74
N GLN A 546 -6.81 -24.85 -8.85
CA GLN A 546 -6.74 -26.26 -9.23
C GLN A 546 -8.14 -26.86 -9.48
N GLY A 547 -8.22 -27.83 -10.37
CA GLY A 547 -9.46 -28.48 -10.77
C GLY A 547 -10.34 -27.60 -11.66
N ILE A 548 -11.56 -27.25 -11.21
CA ILE A 548 -12.46 -26.36 -11.95
C ILE A 548 -11.96 -24.92 -11.86
N TYR A 549 -11.67 -24.35 -13.02
CA TYR A 549 -11.06 -23.00 -13.15
C TYR A 549 -11.92 -21.99 -13.93
N TYR A 550 -13.21 -22.26 -14.17
CA TYR A 550 -14.07 -21.31 -14.88
C TYR A 550 -14.53 -20.17 -13.96
N GLY A 551 -14.28 -18.91 -14.37
CA GLY A 551 -14.63 -17.72 -13.58
C GLY A 551 -16.11 -17.66 -13.20
N GLY A 552 -17.02 -18.07 -14.07
CA GLY A 552 -18.44 -18.18 -13.76
C GLY A 552 -18.79 -19.22 -12.69
N THR A 553 -17.92 -20.21 -12.48
CA THR A 553 -18.14 -21.28 -11.50
C THR A 553 -17.48 -20.98 -10.16
N ILE A 554 -16.31 -20.31 -10.13
CA ILE A 554 -15.54 -20.13 -8.91
C ILE A 554 -15.40 -18.67 -8.46
N ALA A 555 -15.37 -17.69 -9.38
CA ALA A 555 -15.22 -16.27 -9.02
C ALA A 555 -16.58 -15.54 -8.90
N ALA A 556 -17.54 -15.83 -9.77
CA ALA A 556 -18.86 -15.23 -9.73
C ALA A 556 -19.60 -15.47 -8.39
N PRO A 557 -19.65 -16.71 -7.84
CA PRO A 557 -20.33 -16.95 -6.57
C PRO A 557 -19.64 -16.24 -5.37
N VAL A 558 -18.34 -15.96 -5.45
CA VAL A 558 -17.64 -15.20 -4.40
C VAL A 558 -18.22 -13.78 -4.30
N ILE A 559 -18.38 -13.10 -5.44
CA ILE A 559 -18.96 -11.75 -5.47
C ILE A 559 -20.46 -11.80 -5.16
N GLY A 560 -21.19 -12.81 -5.63
CA GLY A 560 -22.60 -13.02 -5.26
C GLY A 560 -22.79 -13.11 -3.75
N ASN A 561 -22.01 -13.96 -3.06
CA ASN A 561 -22.04 -14.11 -1.61
C ASN A 561 -21.63 -12.81 -0.87
N ILE A 562 -20.66 -12.09 -1.43
CA ILE A 562 -20.27 -10.78 -0.86
C ILE A 562 -21.44 -9.80 -0.99
N PHE A 563 -22.05 -9.67 -2.15
CA PHE A 563 -23.17 -8.77 -2.37
C PHE A 563 -24.39 -9.11 -1.50
N GLU A 564 -24.72 -10.39 -1.35
CA GLU A 564 -25.82 -10.84 -0.48
C GLU A 564 -25.70 -10.27 0.95
N ASN A 565 -24.48 -10.15 1.47
CA ASN A 565 -24.21 -9.65 2.82
C ASN A 565 -23.95 -8.15 2.89
N ILE A 566 -23.34 -7.57 1.84
CA ILE A 566 -22.90 -6.17 1.84
C ILE A 566 -24.02 -5.23 1.39
N LEU A 567 -24.89 -5.61 0.45
CA LEU A 567 -25.94 -4.72 -0.04
C LEU A 567 -26.89 -4.26 1.07
N PRO A 568 -27.40 -5.15 1.95
CA PRO A 568 -28.17 -4.71 3.12
C PRO A 568 -27.37 -3.83 4.07
N TYR A 569 -26.09 -4.11 4.26
CA TYR A 569 -25.19 -3.32 5.11
C TYR A 569 -24.99 -1.90 4.58
N LEU A 570 -24.97 -1.71 3.26
CA LEU A 570 -24.92 -0.40 2.59
C LEU A 570 -26.29 0.31 2.59
N GLY A 571 -27.35 -0.33 3.07
CA GLY A 571 -28.69 0.22 3.06
C GLY A 571 -29.40 0.09 1.71
N ILE A 572 -28.88 -0.73 0.81
CA ILE A 572 -29.49 -1.03 -0.48
C ILE A 572 -30.61 -2.03 -0.27
N GLU A 573 -31.84 -1.61 -0.49
CA GLU A 573 -33.03 -2.42 -0.26
C GLU A 573 -33.25 -3.45 -1.39
N LYS A 574 -33.81 -4.61 -1.02
CA LYS A 574 -34.28 -5.58 -1.99
C LYS A 574 -35.43 -4.99 -2.81
N GLN A 575 -35.31 -5.05 -4.12
CA GLN A 575 -36.41 -4.73 -5.02
C GLN A 575 -37.41 -5.89 -4.96
N LEU A 576 -38.60 -5.64 -4.44
CA LEU A 576 -39.70 -6.59 -4.52
C LEU A 576 -40.01 -6.84 -6.01
N GLU A 577 -40.07 -8.10 -6.43
CA GLU A 577 -40.52 -8.46 -7.77
C GLU A 577 -41.80 -7.70 -8.07
N MET A 578 -41.79 -6.80 -9.07
CA MET A 578 -43.00 -6.34 -9.65
C MET A 578 -43.61 -7.60 -10.31
N GLN A 579 -44.63 -8.16 -9.65
CA GLN A 579 -45.47 -9.18 -10.29
C GLN A 579 -45.96 -8.57 -11.59
N TYR A 580 -45.33 -8.97 -12.69
CA TYR A 580 -45.91 -8.78 -14.02
C TYR A 580 -47.23 -9.57 -14.03
N THR A 581 -48.30 -8.90 -13.71
CA THR A 581 -49.63 -9.35 -14.07
C THR A 581 -49.61 -9.48 -15.59
N ARG A 582 -49.71 -10.72 -16.05
CA ARG A 582 -49.84 -11.14 -17.46
C ARG A 582 -51.01 -10.47 -18.15
#